data_ec14a6012f13a765f137af4893606cfd
#
_entry.id   ec14a6012f13a765f137af4893606cfd
#
_cell.length_a   1.000
_cell.length_b   1.000
_cell.length_c   1.000
_cell.angle_alpha   90.00
_cell.angle_beta   90.00
_cell.angle_gamma   90.00
#
_symmetry.space_group_name_H-M   'P 1'
#
loop_
_entity.id
_entity.type
_entity.pdbx_description
1 polymer ?
#
loop_
_entity_poly.entity_id
_entity_poly.type
_entity_poly.pdbx_seq_one_letter_code
_entity_poly.pdbx_strand_id
1 'polypeptide(L)' 'NTTFSTSNYDAILIGWEATLQAAFPNGSGYTPSISINFGNSEYTGGAAAEAARTSLINIFNWTITDGGIA' A
#
# COMPACT_ATOMS: atom_id res chain seq x y z
N ASN A 1 -13.40 2.78 12.55
CA ASN A 1 -12.44 3.04 11.49
C ASN A 1 -11.23 3.76 12.02
N THR A 2 -10.07 3.36 11.54
CA THR A 2 -8.81 4.00 11.90
C THR A 2 -8.43 4.94 10.77
N THR A 3 -8.13 6.20 11.13
CA THR A 3 -7.65 7.18 10.17
C THR A 3 -6.23 7.56 10.55
N PHE A 4 -5.29 7.32 9.66
CA PHE A 4 -3.90 7.71 9.83
C PHE A 4 -3.69 9.09 9.22
N SER A 5 -2.71 9.83 9.73
CA SER A 5 -2.27 11.04 9.04
C SER A 5 -1.70 10.64 7.67
N THR A 6 -1.70 11.57 6.73
CA THR A 6 -1.15 11.31 5.39
C THR A 6 0.30 10.83 5.48
N SER A 7 1.11 11.46 6.33
CA SER A 7 2.51 11.05 6.53
C SER A 7 2.63 9.63 7.04
N ASN A 8 1.81 9.25 8.02
CA ASN A 8 1.86 7.90 8.58
C ASN A 8 1.39 6.87 7.57
N TYR A 9 0.33 7.16 6.83
CA TYR A 9 -0.16 6.24 5.81
C TYR A 9 0.86 6.07 4.68
N ASP A 10 1.47 7.17 4.22
CA ASP A 10 2.54 7.09 3.23
C ASP A 10 3.65 6.17 3.69
N ALA A 11 4.08 6.30 4.94
CA ALA A 11 5.15 5.47 5.51
C ALA A 11 4.77 4.00 5.56
N ILE A 12 3.52 3.70 5.88
CA ILE A 12 3.01 2.32 5.90
C ILE A 12 3.07 1.70 4.51
N LEU A 13 2.57 2.41 3.52
CA LEU A 13 2.53 1.91 2.14
C LEU A 13 3.95 1.66 1.62
N ILE A 14 4.84 2.62 1.82
CA ILE A 14 6.23 2.51 1.36
C ILE A 14 6.95 1.36 2.08
N GLY A 15 6.77 1.26 3.39
CA GLY A 15 7.43 0.22 4.19
C GLY A 15 6.95 -1.18 3.82
N TRP A 16 5.66 -1.37 3.64
CA TRP A 16 5.12 -2.67 3.29
C TRP A 16 5.54 -3.09 1.89
N GLU A 17 5.50 -2.17 0.93
CA GLU A 17 5.91 -2.48 -0.43
C GLU A 17 7.39 -2.85 -0.47
N ALA A 18 8.25 -2.10 0.23
CA ALA A 18 9.67 -2.39 0.29
C ALA A 18 9.94 -3.77 0.92
N THR A 19 9.22 -4.09 1.99
CA THR A 19 9.36 -5.39 2.66
C THR A 19 8.94 -6.53 1.75
N LEU A 20 7.82 -6.39 1.06
CA LEU A 20 7.33 -7.42 0.15
C LEU A 20 8.23 -7.57 -1.07
N GLN A 21 8.75 -6.48 -1.62
CA GLN A 21 9.67 -6.55 -2.75
C GLN A 21 10.98 -7.24 -2.36
N ALA A 22 11.45 -7.04 -1.14
CA ALA A 22 12.66 -7.71 -0.66
C ALA A 22 12.45 -9.22 -0.51
N ALA A 23 11.27 -9.62 -0.03
CA ALA A 23 10.95 -11.03 0.18
C ALA A 23 10.47 -11.71 -1.11
N PHE A 24 9.72 -11.00 -1.94
CA PHE A 24 9.08 -11.53 -3.16
C PHE A 24 9.31 -10.56 -4.31
N PRO A 25 10.50 -10.48 -4.90
CA PRO A 25 10.79 -9.51 -5.97
C PRO A 25 9.75 -9.59 -7.09
N ASN A 26 9.10 -8.48 -7.37
CA ASN A 26 8.01 -8.38 -8.35
C ASN A 26 6.90 -9.38 -8.15
N GLY A 27 6.65 -9.77 -6.89
CA GLY A 27 5.59 -10.71 -6.54
C GLY A 27 5.97 -12.17 -6.76
N SER A 28 7.22 -12.47 -7.06
CA SER A 28 7.67 -13.84 -7.33
C SER A 28 7.48 -14.74 -6.10
N GLY A 29 6.66 -15.77 -6.23
CA GLY A 29 6.36 -16.68 -5.15
C GLY A 29 5.31 -16.20 -4.16
N TYR A 30 4.78 -14.99 -4.34
CA TYR A 30 3.75 -14.45 -3.46
C TYR A 30 2.38 -14.94 -3.91
N THR A 31 1.62 -15.57 -3.01
CA THR A 31 0.31 -16.13 -3.37
C THR A 31 -0.88 -15.52 -2.63
N PRO A 32 -0.78 -15.09 -1.35
CA PRO A 32 -1.96 -14.62 -0.64
C PRO A 32 -2.47 -13.28 -1.19
N SER A 33 -3.80 -13.12 -1.20
CA SER A 33 -4.45 -11.85 -1.46
C SER A 33 -4.90 -11.27 -0.12
N ILE A 34 -4.65 -9.99 0.11
CA ILE A 34 -4.98 -9.34 1.36
C ILE A 34 -5.97 -8.20 1.09
N SER A 35 -7.02 -8.14 1.91
CA SER A 35 -7.96 -7.03 1.90
C SER A 35 -7.75 -6.21 3.16
N ILE A 36 -7.44 -4.94 3.01
CA ILE A 36 -7.18 -4.04 4.13
C ILE A 36 -8.03 -2.79 3.99
N ASN A 37 -8.62 -2.36 5.10
CA ASN A 37 -9.41 -1.15 5.15
C ASN A 37 -8.72 -0.14 6.06
N PHE A 38 -8.28 0.98 5.49
CA PHE A 38 -7.65 2.08 6.21
C PHE A 38 -8.62 3.23 6.49
N GLY A 39 -9.92 3.00 6.32
CA GLY A 39 -10.93 4.02 6.58
C GLY A 39 -10.79 5.21 5.63
N ASN A 40 -10.68 6.40 6.20
CA ASN A 40 -10.54 7.63 5.42
C ASN A 40 -9.10 8.10 5.28
N SER A 41 -8.13 7.24 5.60
CA SER A 41 -6.72 7.59 5.45
C SER A 41 -6.40 7.92 4.00
N GLU A 42 -5.64 8.98 3.78
CA GLU A 42 -5.29 9.44 2.44
C GLU A 42 -3.78 9.39 2.24
N TYR A 43 -3.34 9.17 1.01
CA TYR A 43 -1.92 9.09 0.67
C TYR A 43 -1.55 10.21 -0.29
N THR A 44 -0.25 10.52 -0.35
CA THR A 44 0.25 11.58 -1.24
C THR A 44 0.29 11.06 -2.68
N GLY A 45 -0.42 11.73 -3.58
CA GLY A 45 -0.41 11.40 -5.00
C GLY A 45 0.83 11.89 -5.70
N GLY A 46 1.25 11.17 -6.75
CA GLY A 46 2.40 11.54 -7.56
C GLY A 46 3.75 11.35 -6.88
N ALA A 47 3.80 10.55 -5.80
CA ALA A 47 5.01 10.34 -5.02
C ALA A 47 5.23 8.86 -4.74
N ALA A 48 6.24 8.53 -3.90
CA ALA A 48 6.59 7.16 -3.59
C ALA A 48 5.45 6.35 -2.97
N ALA A 49 4.59 6.99 -2.18
CA ALA A 49 3.46 6.31 -1.56
C ALA A 49 2.46 5.81 -2.60
N GLU A 50 2.18 6.60 -3.62
CA GLU A 50 1.28 6.17 -4.68
C GLU A 50 1.88 5.01 -5.47
N ALA A 51 3.16 5.08 -5.78
CA ALA A 51 3.85 4.00 -6.47
C ALA A 51 3.82 2.71 -5.65
N ALA A 52 4.07 2.81 -4.33
CA ALA A 52 4.04 1.67 -3.44
C ALA A 52 2.64 1.05 -3.38
N ARG A 53 1.61 1.88 -3.27
CA ARG A 53 0.22 1.41 -3.23
C ARG A 53 -0.16 0.70 -4.53
N THR A 54 0.24 1.26 -5.66
CA THR A 54 -0.01 0.66 -6.97
C THR A 54 0.67 -0.70 -7.07
N SER A 55 1.90 -0.82 -6.60
CA SER A 55 2.62 -2.09 -6.58
C SER A 55 1.92 -3.12 -5.72
N LEU A 56 1.47 -2.74 -4.52
CA LEU A 56 0.76 -3.65 -3.63
C LEU A 56 -0.51 -4.19 -4.30
N ILE A 57 -1.22 -3.35 -5.02
CA ILE A 57 -2.46 -3.75 -5.69
C ILE A 57 -2.18 -4.60 -6.92
N ASN A 58 -1.25 -4.19 -7.77
CA ASN A 58 -1.03 -4.82 -9.07
C ASN A 58 -0.08 -6.01 -9.02
N ILE A 59 0.95 -5.95 -8.16
CA ILE A 59 1.95 -7.00 -8.07
C ILE A 59 1.56 -8.04 -7.02
N PHE A 60 1.08 -7.57 -5.86
CA PHE A 60 0.77 -8.45 -4.74
C PHE A 60 -0.72 -8.74 -4.59
N ASN A 61 -1.56 -8.21 -5.48
CA ASN A 61 -3.00 -8.47 -5.53
C ASN A 61 -3.74 -8.07 -4.25
N TRP A 62 -3.26 -7.04 -3.57
CA TRP A 62 -3.93 -6.52 -2.39
C TRP A 62 -5.16 -5.71 -2.78
N THR A 63 -6.20 -5.79 -1.96
CA THR A 63 -7.35 -4.91 -2.06
C THR A 63 -7.25 -3.89 -0.94
N ILE A 64 -7.05 -2.62 -1.28
CA ILE A 64 -6.86 -1.56 -0.31
C ILE A 64 -8.04 -0.59 -0.39
N THR A 65 -8.70 -0.39 0.74
CA THR A 65 -9.77 0.59 0.87
C THR A 65 -9.26 1.75 1.71
N ASP A 66 -9.32 2.95 1.17
CA ASP A 66 -8.84 4.15 1.87
C ASP A 66 -9.59 5.38 1.36
N GLY A 67 -9.15 6.55 1.80
CA GLY A 67 -9.75 7.82 1.39
C GLY A 67 -9.27 8.34 0.03
N GLY A 68 -8.31 7.68 -0.58
CA GLY A 68 -7.78 8.08 -1.88
C GLY A 68 -6.61 9.04 -1.75
N ILE A 69 -6.40 9.85 -2.79
CA ILE A 69 -5.30 10.81 -2.83
C ILE A 69 -5.64 12.03 -1.96
N ALA A 70 -4.68 12.40 -1.14
CA ALA A 70 -4.82 13.57 -0.26
C ALA A 70 -4.90 14.89 -1.05
#